data_b1112a3ed9364fccaa3b041ac8b31e5b
#
_entry.id   b1112a3ed9364fccaa3b041ac8b31e5b
#
_cell.length_a   1.000
_cell.length_b   1.000
_cell.length_c   1.000
_cell.angle_alpha   90.00
_cell.angle_beta   90.00
_cell.angle_gamma   90.00
#
_symmetry.space_group_name_H-M   'P 1'
#
loop_
_entity.id
_entity.type
_entity.pdbx_description
1 polymer ?
#
loop_
_entity_poly.entity_id
_entity_poly.type
_entity_poly.pdbx_seq_one_letter_code
_entity_poly.pdbx_strand_id
1 'polypeptide(L)'
;LPIFATEWGCTKESGDGGVFEKETLEWTEFMKENNISWVNWSVNNKGEDSGVLVFNADRNAEGNWQEKDLSKAGKFIRRILRNELDLKTYKKEK
;
A
#
# COMPACT_ATOMS: atom_id res chain seq x y z
N LEU A 1 21.69 12.48 6.29
CA LEU A 1 20.54 13.35 6.08
C LEU A 1 19.25 12.51 6.02
N PRO A 2 18.31 12.74 6.97
CA PRO A 2 17.06 11.99 6.95
C PRO A 2 16.25 12.29 5.69
N ILE A 3 15.69 11.23 5.10
CA ILE A 3 14.84 11.33 3.91
C ILE A 3 13.49 10.70 4.23
N PHE A 4 12.43 11.31 3.71
CA PHE A 4 11.07 10.85 3.93
C PHE A 4 10.32 10.84 2.59
N ALA A 5 9.80 9.68 2.21
CA ALA A 5 8.97 9.56 1.00
C ALA A 5 7.53 9.95 1.37
N THR A 6 7.20 11.21 1.16
CA THR A 6 5.93 11.78 1.60
C THR A 6 4.74 11.35 0.75
N GLU A 7 5.01 10.81 -0.43
CA GLU A 7 3.94 10.40 -1.35
C GLU A 7 4.47 9.35 -2.31
N TRP A 8 3.97 8.13 -2.19
CA TRP A 8 4.25 7.05 -3.14
C TRP A 8 3.13 6.02 -3.06
N GLY A 9 3.04 5.14 -4.03
CA GLY A 9 2.01 4.11 -4.03
C GLY A 9 2.38 2.90 -4.87
N CYS A 10 1.53 1.89 -4.82
CA CYS A 10 1.77 0.60 -5.49
C CYS A 10 1.17 0.51 -6.90
N THR A 11 0.71 1.62 -7.44
CA THR A 11 0.12 1.70 -8.78
C THR A 11 0.94 2.62 -9.67
N LYS A 12 0.48 2.85 -10.89
CA LYS A 12 1.05 3.88 -11.73
C LYS A 12 0.80 5.26 -11.10
N GLU A 13 1.53 6.23 -11.56
CA GLU A 13 1.42 7.62 -11.09
C GLU A 13 0.02 8.22 -11.24
N SER A 14 -0.78 7.68 -12.17
CA SER A 14 -2.18 8.09 -12.35
C SER A 14 -3.09 7.65 -11.21
N GLY A 15 -2.63 6.73 -10.36
CA GLY A 15 -3.45 6.13 -9.31
C GLY A 15 -4.17 4.87 -9.76
N ASP A 16 -4.01 4.47 -11.01
CA ASP A 16 -4.66 3.31 -11.60
C ASP A 16 -3.63 2.38 -12.27
N GLY A 17 -4.09 1.40 -13.02
CA GLY A 17 -3.23 0.48 -13.74
C GLY A 17 -2.90 -0.80 -12.99
N GLY A 18 -3.63 -1.08 -11.91
CA GLY A 18 -3.43 -2.27 -11.10
C GLY A 18 -2.36 -2.09 -10.03
N VAL A 19 -2.12 -3.14 -9.27
CA VAL A 19 -1.16 -3.15 -8.17
C VAL A 19 0.12 -3.85 -8.63
N PHE A 20 1.25 -3.16 -8.53
CA PHE A 20 2.57 -3.67 -8.91
C PHE A 20 3.28 -4.21 -7.67
N GLU A 21 2.94 -5.45 -7.28
CA GLU A 21 3.38 -6.01 -6.00
C GLU A 21 4.90 -6.18 -5.92
N LYS A 22 5.51 -6.80 -6.91
CA LYS A 22 6.95 -7.06 -6.88
C LYS A 22 7.76 -5.76 -6.81
N GLU A 23 7.45 -4.83 -7.69
CA GLU A 23 8.14 -3.54 -7.75
C GLU A 23 7.96 -2.75 -6.46
N THR A 24 6.77 -2.80 -5.89
CA THR A 24 6.48 -2.15 -4.62
C THR A 24 7.33 -2.73 -3.50
N LEU A 25 7.44 -4.07 -3.44
CA LEU A 25 8.25 -4.72 -2.41
C LEU A 25 9.74 -4.42 -2.58
N GLU A 26 10.22 -4.31 -3.81
CA GLU A 26 11.59 -3.89 -4.07
C GLU A 26 11.84 -2.48 -3.52
N TRP A 27 10.88 -1.56 -3.72
CA TRP A 27 10.93 -0.21 -3.19
C TRP A 27 10.89 -0.18 -1.67
N THR A 28 9.96 -0.92 -1.04
CA THR A 28 9.83 -0.90 0.41
C THR A 28 11.08 -1.46 1.09
N GLU A 29 11.70 -2.48 0.50
CA GLU A 29 12.96 -2.99 1.05
C GLU A 29 14.09 -1.98 0.89
N PHE A 30 14.20 -1.33 -0.26
CA PHE A 30 15.18 -0.27 -0.47
C PHE A 30 15.02 0.84 0.57
N MET A 31 13.79 1.30 0.78
CA MET A 31 13.53 2.34 1.76
C MET A 31 13.88 1.89 3.18
N LYS A 32 13.54 0.66 3.52
CA LYS A 32 13.86 0.09 4.83
C LYS A 32 15.38 0.03 5.06
N GLU A 33 16.13 -0.47 4.07
CA GLU A 33 17.58 -0.60 4.15
C GLU A 33 18.28 0.74 4.26
N ASN A 34 17.69 1.80 3.71
CA ASN A 34 18.26 3.14 3.71
C ASN A 34 17.62 4.07 4.74
N ASN A 35 16.82 3.51 5.67
CA ASN A 35 16.17 4.26 6.74
C ASN A 35 15.29 5.40 6.20
N ILE A 36 14.57 5.14 5.12
CA ILE A 36 13.63 6.09 4.53
C ILE A 36 12.23 5.73 5.02
N SER A 37 11.61 6.63 5.76
CA SER A 37 10.21 6.49 6.16
C SER A 37 9.31 6.88 5.00
N TRP A 38 8.07 6.37 4.99
CA TRP A 38 7.18 6.61 3.85
C TRP A 38 5.72 6.69 4.25
N VAL A 39 4.94 7.33 3.39
CA VAL A 39 3.49 7.39 3.51
C VAL A 39 2.89 6.91 2.19
N ASN A 40 1.96 5.97 2.29
CA ASN A 40 1.29 5.42 1.11
C ASN A 40 0.22 6.38 0.58
N TRP A 41 0.12 6.52 -0.72
CA TRP A 41 -0.97 7.19 -1.41
C TRP A 41 -2.00 6.16 -1.84
N SER A 42 -3.24 6.16 -1.37
CA SER A 42 -3.77 7.00 -0.32
C SER A 42 -5.02 6.35 0.30
N VAL A 43 -5.43 6.85 1.45
CA VAL A 43 -6.67 6.39 2.09
C VAL A 43 -7.85 7.12 1.46
N ASN A 44 -8.50 6.46 0.52
CA ASN A 44 -9.70 6.98 -0.14
C ASN A 44 -10.60 5.84 -0.60
N ASN A 45 -11.85 6.15 -0.90
CA ASN A 45 -12.87 5.21 -1.36
C ASN A 45 -13.44 5.60 -2.74
N LYS A 46 -12.63 6.22 -3.57
CA LYS A 46 -13.06 6.74 -4.88
C LYS A 46 -13.17 5.71 -5.97
N GLY A 47 -12.66 4.50 -5.74
CA GLY A 47 -12.59 3.48 -6.78
C GLY A 47 -11.32 3.50 -7.60
N GLU A 48 -10.32 4.26 -7.18
CA GLU A 48 -8.99 4.24 -7.78
C GLU A 48 -8.22 2.99 -7.31
N ASP A 49 -7.39 2.43 -8.18
CA ASP A 49 -6.58 1.26 -7.81
C ASP A 49 -5.61 1.54 -6.66
N SER A 50 -5.15 2.78 -6.52
CA SER A 50 -4.27 3.19 -5.42
C SER A 50 -5.00 3.41 -4.10
N GLY A 51 -6.33 3.57 -4.12
CA GLY A 51 -7.11 3.76 -2.92
C GLY A 51 -7.14 2.51 -2.06
N VAL A 52 -6.90 2.66 -0.76
CA VAL A 52 -6.86 1.49 0.14
C VAL A 52 -8.24 0.96 0.50
N LEU A 53 -9.29 1.74 0.24
CA LEU A 53 -10.67 1.33 0.51
C LEU A 53 -11.40 1.02 -0.79
N VAL A 54 -12.33 0.07 -0.74
CA VAL A 54 -13.19 -0.20 -1.90
C VAL A 54 -14.12 0.98 -2.16
N PHE A 55 -14.64 1.05 -3.39
CA PHE A 55 -15.55 2.12 -3.77
C PHE A 55 -16.74 2.20 -2.80
N ASN A 56 -17.00 3.41 -2.33
CA ASN A 56 -18.07 3.69 -1.36
C ASN A 56 -17.96 2.98 -0.01
N ALA A 57 -16.77 2.54 0.39
CA ALA A 57 -16.57 2.07 1.75
C ALA A 57 -16.97 3.17 2.76
N ASP A 58 -17.46 2.74 3.92
CA ASP A 58 -17.92 3.66 4.94
C ASP A 58 -16.83 4.68 5.32
N ARG A 59 -17.20 5.95 5.39
CA ARG A 59 -16.31 7.05 5.78
C ARG A 59 -16.28 7.26 7.29
N ASN A 60 -16.41 6.20 8.03
CA ASN A 60 -16.39 6.25 9.48
C ASN A 60 -15.10 6.93 9.99
N ALA A 61 -15.25 8.03 10.72
CA ALA A 61 -14.12 8.79 11.26
C ALA A 61 -13.31 7.97 12.27
N GLU A 62 -13.92 6.97 12.87
CA GLU A 62 -13.25 6.09 13.82
C GLU A 62 -12.42 5.00 13.15
N GLY A 63 -12.53 4.86 11.84
CA GLY A 63 -11.90 3.77 11.12
C GLY A 63 -12.72 2.49 11.25
N ASN A 64 -12.17 1.46 11.92
CA ASN A 64 -12.84 0.17 12.09
C ASN A 64 -13.15 -0.54 10.76
N TRP A 65 -12.36 -0.25 9.74
CA TRP A 65 -12.54 -0.92 8.46
C TRP A 65 -12.13 -2.38 8.57
N GLN A 66 -13.01 -3.24 8.10
CA GLN A 66 -12.77 -4.68 8.04
C GLN A 66 -12.08 -5.03 6.72
N GLU A 67 -11.64 -6.26 6.59
CA GLU A 67 -10.99 -6.70 5.35
C GLU A 67 -11.87 -6.49 4.12
N LYS A 68 -13.19 -6.67 4.27
CA LYS A 68 -14.15 -6.46 3.19
C LYS A 68 -14.15 -5.02 2.67
N ASP A 69 -13.71 -4.08 3.48
CA ASP A 69 -13.67 -2.66 3.12
C ASP A 69 -12.39 -2.26 2.39
N LEU A 70 -11.41 -3.15 2.36
CA LEU A 70 -10.11 -2.88 1.75
C LEU A 70 -10.09 -3.30 0.29
N SER A 71 -9.51 -2.43 -0.54
CA SER A 71 -9.23 -2.75 -1.94
C SER A 71 -8.06 -3.73 -2.02
N LYS A 72 -7.73 -4.16 -3.23
CA LYS A 72 -6.53 -4.99 -3.46
C LYS A 72 -5.28 -4.27 -2.95
N ALA A 73 -5.13 -2.98 -3.27
CA ALA A 73 -4.02 -2.16 -2.78
C ALA A 73 -4.02 -2.08 -1.25
N GLY A 74 -5.19 -1.86 -0.67
CA GLY A 74 -5.33 -1.77 0.79
C GLY A 74 -4.90 -3.03 1.50
N LYS A 75 -5.33 -4.18 1.01
CA LYS A 75 -4.93 -5.48 1.59
C LYS A 75 -3.43 -5.69 1.49
N PHE A 76 -2.87 -5.36 0.34
CA PHE A 76 -1.44 -5.51 0.06
C PHE A 76 -0.59 -4.60 0.96
N ILE A 77 -0.92 -3.32 1.00
CA ILE A 77 -0.18 -2.34 1.81
C ILE A 77 -0.29 -2.68 3.31
N ARG A 78 -1.46 -3.11 3.76
CA ARG A 78 -1.64 -3.49 5.16
C ARG A 78 -0.69 -4.63 5.56
N ARG A 79 -0.52 -5.62 4.69
CA ARG A 79 0.40 -6.72 4.95
C ARG A 79 1.83 -6.23 5.10
N ILE A 80 2.24 -5.27 4.28
CA ILE A 80 3.57 -4.66 4.38
C ILE A 80 3.72 -3.92 5.71
N LEU A 81 2.74 -3.10 6.05
CA LEU A 81 2.78 -2.31 7.29
C LEU A 81 2.81 -3.17 8.55
N ARG A 82 2.21 -4.34 8.50
CA ARG A 82 2.20 -5.29 9.62
C ARG A 82 3.40 -6.22 9.62
N ASN A 83 4.35 -6.03 8.72
CA ASN A 83 5.51 -6.90 8.55
C ASN A 83 5.13 -8.36 8.23
N GLU A 84 4.00 -8.56 7.56
CA GLU A 84 3.52 -9.88 7.15
C GLU A 84 3.97 -10.23 5.73
N LEU A 85 4.49 -9.27 4.98
CA LEU A 85 4.87 -9.46 3.59
C LEU A 85 6.13 -8.66 3.26
N ASP A 86 7.13 -9.37 2.75
CA ASP A 86 8.33 -8.77 2.17
C ASP A 86 8.62 -9.48 0.84
N LEU A 87 9.69 -9.08 0.16
CA LEU A 87 10.02 -9.67 -1.14
C LEU A 87 10.31 -11.17 -1.04
N LYS A 88 10.96 -11.60 0.03
CA LYS A 88 11.28 -13.01 0.24
C LYS A 88 10.01 -13.84 0.43
N THR A 89 9.09 -13.36 1.27
CA THR A 89 7.80 -14.02 1.50
C THR A 89 6.98 -14.06 0.22
N TYR A 90 6.96 -12.95 -0.52
CA TYR A 90 6.25 -12.85 -1.80
C TYR A 90 6.74 -13.91 -2.79
N LYS A 91 8.04 -14.06 -2.92
CA LYS A 91 8.63 -15.04 -3.83
C LYS A 91 8.27 -16.48 -3.45
N LYS A 92 8.13 -16.75 -2.14
CA LYS A 92 7.71 -18.08 -1.67
C LYS A 92 6.24 -18.36 -1.98
N GLU A 93 5.39 -17.33 -1.99
CA GLU A 93 3.96 -17.47 -2.30
C GLU A 93 3.69 -17.61 -3.80
N LYS A 94 4.66 -17.33 -4.64
CA LYS A 94 4.56 -17.45 -6.11
C LYS A 94 5.42 -18.63 -6.63
#